data_ae26cc48c1e19661cf899f8e1cd1b803
#
_entry.id   ae26cc48c1e19661cf899f8e1cd1b803
#
_cell.length_a   1.000
_cell.length_b   1.000
_cell.length_c   1.000
_cell.angle_alpha   90.00
_cell.angle_beta   90.00
_cell.angle_gamma   90.00
#
_symmetry.space_group_name_H-M   'P 1'
#
loop_
_entity.id
_entity.type
_entity.pdbx_description
1 polymer ?
#
loop_
_entity_poly.entity_id
_entity_poly.type
_entity_poly.pdbx_seq_one_letter_code
_entity_poly.pdbx_strand_id
1 'polypeptide(L)'
;IRNKYSIPRSNPQRELKFTEQSLTRLLMAAPDVHFSYPLHEGDMDLEMSPLLKRFPQDKKTPYLSNRIKDQVRAMNQLEKFTEPAFLQVTDSEKNQYGTQGISSGYALLKDQVDCPFRAFARHRLNSQRTPVAEIDFDNLDRGNLIHKALELFWDKTRNRKNLSNLSHGILEKRIEECVQEALKLCSQRTTGQTQFNKLEIERNVRLIHDWLLNIERERPDFQVLHNEEDVSINLCGIKLSLRIDRIDEIPGKGLLLIDYKTGREAKPAEWFAEKIRAPQLPLYATAQPPVGLAYGHLTLGKPEFKGTADLPLGKLKNYDFAKDTGCSTWKELLSYWKNNLNRVADEFLQGNNQVLP
;
A
#
# COMPACT_ATOMS: atom_id res chain seq x y z
N ILE A 1 18.92 15.49 -18.89
CA ILE A 1 18.55 14.88 -17.59
C ILE A 1 17.96 13.50 -17.84
N ARG A 2 16.85 13.35 -18.60
CA ARG A 2 16.14 12.08 -18.83
C ARG A 2 17.06 10.96 -19.34
N ASN A 3 17.87 11.22 -20.35
CA ASN A 3 18.83 10.24 -20.90
C ASN A 3 19.99 9.95 -19.95
N LYS A 4 20.48 10.98 -19.19
CA LYS A 4 21.59 10.85 -18.24
C LYS A 4 21.23 9.88 -17.09
N TYR A 5 19.98 9.88 -16.62
CA TYR A 5 19.54 9.09 -15.47
C TYR A 5 18.73 7.87 -15.85
N SER A 6 18.56 7.58 -17.14
CA SER A 6 17.78 6.42 -17.64
C SER A 6 16.42 6.27 -16.97
N ILE A 7 15.73 7.40 -16.76
CA ILE A 7 14.44 7.42 -16.06
C ILE A 7 13.43 6.57 -16.84
N PRO A 8 12.69 5.64 -16.18
CA PRO A 8 11.65 4.84 -16.80
C PRO A 8 10.60 5.68 -17.51
N ARG A 9 10.08 5.18 -18.63
CA ARG A 9 9.00 5.81 -19.42
C ARG A 9 9.26 7.26 -19.83
N SER A 10 10.52 7.69 -19.82
CA SER A 10 10.88 9.06 -20.12
C SER A 10 11.57 9.25 -21.46
N ASN A 11 11.86 8.16 -22.16
CA ASN A 11 12.64 8.12 -23.40
C ASN A 11 11.95 7.21 -24.43
N PRO A 12 11.55 7.75 -25.60
CA PRO A 12 10.87 6.97 -26.65
C PRO A 12 11.66 5.75 -27.13
N GLN A 13 12.99 5.85 -27.24
CA GLN A 13 13.82 4.73 -27.68
C GLN A 13 13.80 3.57 -26.68
N ARG A 14 13.74 3.89 -25.39
CA ARG A 14 13.65 2.89 -24.34
C ARG A 14 12.27 2.20 -24.34
N GLU A 15 11.20 2.97 -24.51
CA GLU A 15 9.85 2.43 -24.64
C GLU A 15 9.74 1.52 -25.86
N LEU A 16 10.33 1.93 -26.99
CA LEU A 16 10.38 1.11 -28.18
C LEU A 16 11.09 -0.22 -27.90
N LYS A 17 12.30 -0.18 -27.34
CA LYS A 17 13.06 -1.38 -26.98
C LYS A 17 12.30 -2.30 -26.02
N PHE A 18 11.61 -1.72 -25.04
CA PHE A 18 10.78 -2.49 -24.12
C PHE A 18 9.61 -3.17 -24.84
N THR A 19 8.93 -2.44 -25.73
CA THR A 19 7.82 -2.99 -26.52
C THR A 19 8.31 -4.11 -27.44
N GLU A 20 9.49 -3.97 -28.05
CA GLU A 20 10.12 -5.03 -28.86
C GLU A 20 10.45 -6.28 -28.02
N GLN A 21 10.97 -6.10 -26.81
CA GLN A 21 11.23 -7.23 -25.91
C GLN A 21 9.94 -7.93 -25.46
N SER A 22 8.90 -7.16 -25.16
CA SER A 22 7.59 -7.69 -24.81
C SER A 22 6.98 -8.48 -25.97
N LEU A 23 7.06 -7.95 -27.18
CA LEU A 23 6.62 -8.62 -28.39
C LEU A 23 7.39 -9.93 -28.61
N THR A 24 8.69 -9.93 -28.43
CA THR A 24 9.52 -11.14 -28.54
C THR A 24 9.10 -12.21 -27.53
N ARG A 25 8.81 -11.82 -26.28
CA ARG A 25 8.31 -12.76 -25.25
C ARG A 25 6.95 -13.33 -25.62
N LEU A 26 6.04 -12.52 -26.15
CA LEU A 26 4.73 -12.99 -26.63
C LEU A 26 4.87 -14.02 -27.75
N LEU A 27 5.78 -13.79 -28.69
CA LEU A 27 6.06 -14.72 -29.79
C LEU A 27 6.65 -16.07 -29.31
N MET A 28 7.36 -16.06 -28.18
CA MET A 28 7.93 -17.27 -27.58
C MET A 28 6.93 -18.00 -26.67
N ALA A 29 5.81 -17.37 -26.29
CA ALA A 29 4.87 -17.91 -25.32
C ALA A 29 3.93 -18.97 -25.93
N ALA A 30 3.78 -19.01 -27.25
CA ALA A 30 2.91 -19.97 -27.93
C ALA A 30 3.45 -20.30 -29.34
N PRO A 31 3.20 -21.52 -29.88
CA PRO A 31 3.60 -21.89 -31.23
C PRO A 31 2.90 -21.05 -32.32
N ASP A 32 1.66 -20.65 -32.03
CA ASP A 32 0.87 -19.79 -32.93
C ASP A 32 0.44 -18.53 -32.20
N VAL A 33 0.83 -17.37 -32.72
CA VAL A 33 0.50 -16.06 -32.17
C VAL A 33 -0.17 -15.21 -33.23
N HIS A 34 -1.37 -14.72 -32.93
CA HIS A 34 -2.15 -13.87 -33.82
C HIS A 34 -2.28 -12.47 -33.24
N PHE A 35 -1.96 -11.47 -34.04
CA PHE A 35 -2.16 -10.06 -33.74
C PHE A 35 -3.31 -9.49 -34.52
N SER A 36 -4.22 -8.79 -33.86
CA SER A 36 -5.29 -8.05 -34.53
C SER A 36 -5.28 -6.59 -34.06
N TYR A 37 -5.76 -5.72 -34.93
CA TYR A 37 -5.94 -4.31 -34.60
C TYR A 37 -7.24 -3.80 -35.23
N PRO A 38 -7.94 -2.85 -34.63
CA PRO A 38 -9.11 -2.23 -35.23
C PRO A 38 -8.68 -1.34 -36.41
N LEU A 39 -9.46 -1.33 -37.48
CA LEU A 39 -9.24 -0.44 -38.64
C LEU A 39 -9.79 0.97 -38.39
N HIS A 40 -10.81 1.07 -37.54
CA HIS A 40 -11.49 2.32 -37.20
C HIS A 40 -11.78 2.39 -35.70
N GLU A 41 -11.76 3.59 -35.17
CA GLU A 41 -12.26 3.91 -33.83
C GLU A 41 -13.17 5.14 -33.94
N GLY A 42 -14.49 4.92 -33.88
CA GLY A 42 -15.47 5.91 -34.30
C GLY A 42 -15.27 6.30 -35.76
N ASP A 43 -15.07 7.60 -36.02
CA ASP A 43 -14.85 8.14 -37.38
C ASP A 43 -13.36 8.23 -37.76
N MET A 44 -12.45 7.72 -36.93
CA MET A 44 -11.01 7.78 -37.20
C MET A 44 -10.49 6.46 -37.77
N ASP A 45 -9.74 6.55 -38.87
CA ASP A 45 -8.97 5.43 -39.43
C ASP A 45 -7.73 5.17 -38.53
N LEU A 46 -7.49 3.92 -38.23
CA LEU A 46 -6.33 3.50 -37.43
C LEU A 46 -5.32 2.75 -38.28
N GLU A 47 -4.06 3.03 -38.06
CA GLU A 47 -2.96 2.32 -38.70
C GLU A 47 -2.39 1.22 -37.82
N MET A 48 -1.95 0.15 -38.50
CA MET A 48 -1.24 -0.93 -37.83
C MET A 48 0.09 -0.44 -37.24
N SER A 49 0.38 -0.88 -36.00
CA SER A 49 1.66 -0.56 -35.37
C SER A 49 2.85 -0.92 -36.26
N PRO A 50 3.84 -0.02 -36.42
CA PRO A 50 5.05 -0.30 -37.20
C PRO A 50 5.79 -1.57 -36.78
N LEU A 51 5.71 -1.94 -35.48
CA LEU A 51 6.32 -3.16 -34.97
C LEU A 51 5.68 -4.44 -35.49
N LEU A 52 4.44 -4.38 -35.92
CA LEU A 52 3.72 -5.52 -36.45
C LEU A 52 3.86 -5.64 -38.00
N LYS A 53 4.28 -4.57 -38.69
CA LYS A 53 4.44 -4.56 -40.17
C LYS A 53 5.44 -5.60 -40.69
N ARG A 54 6.34 -6.09 -39.82
CA ARG A 54 7.35 -7.12 -40.17
C ARG A 54 6.81 -8.55 -40.20
N PHE A 55 5.60 -8.78 -39.71
CA PHE A 55 4.99 -10.11 -39.69
C PHE A 55 4.12 -10.33 -40.93
N PRO A 56 3.94 -11.58 -41.38
CA PRO A 56 3.06 -11.90 -42.48
C PRO A 56 1.65 -11.39 -42.19
N GLN A 57 1.10 -10.64 -43.13
CA GLN A 57 -0.27 -10.15 -43.07
C GLN A 57 -1.19 -11.12 -43.77
N ASP A 58 -2.03 -11.81 -43.01
CA ASP A 58 -3.08 -12.63 -43.59
C ASP A 58 -4.35 -11.78 -43.80
N LYS A 59 -4.57 -11.38 -45.04
CA LYS A 59 -5.77 -10.63 -45.44
C LYS A 59 -7.03 -11.50 -45.58
N LYS A 60 -6.91 -12.81 -45.38
CA LYS A 60 -7.98 -13.78 -45.62
C LYS A 60 -8.00 -14.87 -44.55
N THR A 61 -8.35 -14.56 -43.32
CA THR A 61 -8.77 -15.63 -42.41
C THR A 61 -10.25 -15.47 -42.04
N PRO A 62 -11.16 -16.08 -42.84
CA PRO A 62 -12.55 -16.26 -42.43
C PRO A 62 -12.62 -17.04 -41.08
N TYR A 63 -11.60 -17.86 -40.82
CA TYR A 63 -11.51 -18.74 -39.66
C TYR A 63 -11.39 -17.97 -38.32
N LEU A 64 -10.55 -16.93 -38.26
CA LEU A 64 -10.41 -16.11 -37.09
C LEU A 64 -11.68 -15.28 -36.81
N SER A 65 -12.29 -14.76 -37.88
CA SER A 65 -13.51 -13.97 -37.77
C SER A 65 -14.68 -14.77 -37.17
N ASN A 66 -14.80 -16.05 -37.55
CA ASN A 66 -15.88 -16.90 -37.01
C ASN A 66 -15.60 -17.31 -35.56
N ARG A 67 -14.37 -17.68 -35.21
CA ARG A 67 -14.01 -18.06 -33.86
C ARG A 67 -14.10 -16.88 -32.88
N ILE A 68 -13.65 -15.69 -33.31
CA ILE A 68 -13.82 -14.45 -32.51
C ILE A 68 -15.31 -14.08 -32.41
N LYS A 69 -16.07 -14.19 -33.53
CA LYS A 69 -17.53 -13.96 -33.51
C LYS A 69 -18.25 -14.95 -32.58
N ASP A 70 -17.83 -16.21 -32.58
CA ASP A 70 -18.42 -17.21 -31.68
C ASP A 70 -18.03 -16.99 -30.23
N GLN A 71 -16.79 -16.57 -29.96
CA GLN A 71 -16.36 -16.16 -28.62
C GLN A 71 -17.08 -14.89 -28.16
N VAL A 72 -17.18 -13.86 -29.00
CA VAL A 72 -17.93 -12.64 -28.67
C VAL A 72 -19.42 -12.95 -28.53
N ARG A 73 -20.00 -13.85 -29.32
CA ARG A 73 -21.36 -14.33 -29.11
C ARG A 73 -21.53 -15.10 -27.82
N ALA A 74 -20.57 -15.95 -27.45
CA ALA A 74 -20.55 -16.65 -26.17
C ALA A 74 -20.39 -15.67 -25.00
N MET A 75 -19.54 -14.65 -25.13
CA MET A 75 -19.39 -13.57 -24.13
C MET A 75 -20.67 -12.73 -24.02
N ASN A 76 -21.28 -12.34 -25.14
CA ASN A 76 -22.56 -11.62 -25.17
C ASN A 76 -23.73 -12.45 -24.66
N GLN A 77 -23.67 -13.78 -24.77
CA GLN A 77 -24.61 -14.68 -24.14
C GLN A 77 -24.36 -14.77 -22.63
N LEU A 78 -23.10 -14.81 -22.21
CA LEU A 78 -22.71 -14.70 -20.80
C LEU A 78 -23.13 -13.34 -20.20
N GLU A 79 -22.96 -12.24 -20.94
CA GLU A 79 -23.49 -10.92 -20.51
C GLU A 79 -25.01 -10.89 -20.41
N LYS A 80 -25.75 -11.60 -21.28
CA LYS A 80 -27.20 -11.75 -21.18
C LYS A 80 -27.62 -12.66 -20.01
N PHE A 81 -26.76 -13.59 -19.61
CA PHE A 81 -26.96 -14.39 -18.37
C PHE A 81 -26.55 -13.62 -17.12
N THR A 82 -25.79 -12.56 -17.27
CA THR A 82 -25.42 -11.60 -16.24
C THR A 82 -26.28 -10.32 -16.29
N GLU A 83 -27.60 -10.41 -16.49
CA GLU A 83 -28.38 -9.58 -15.56
C GLU A 83 -27.88 -10.03 -14.19
N PRO A 84 -27.31 -9.15 -13.36
CA PRO A 84 -26.95 -9.55 -12.03
C PRO A 84 -28.26 -9.91 -11.35
N ALA A 85 -28.72 -11.12 -11.46
CA ALA A 85 -29.42 -11.75 -10.38
C ALA A 85 -28.39 -11.56 -9.26
N PHE A 86 -28.57 -10.49 -8.47
CA PHE A 86 -27.90 -10.38 -7.18
C PHE A 86 -28.20 -11.72 -6.55
N LEU A 87 -27.24 -12.62 -6.61
CA LEU A 87 -27.27 -13.85 -5.87
C LEU A 87 -27.44 -13.36 -4.44
N GLN A 88 -28.69 -13.32 -3.99
CA GLN A 88 -28.97 -13.19 -2.58
C GLN A 88 -28.39 -14.46 -1.99
N VAL A 89 -27.11 -14.34 -1.60
CA VAL A 89 -26.42 -15.40 -0.88
C VAL A 89 -27.29 -15.66 0.34
N THR A 90 -27.98 -16.78 0.35
CA THR A 90 -28.87 -17.14 1.44
C THR A 90 -28.09 -17.26 2.74
N ASP A 91 -28.71 -17.10 3.89
CA ASP A 91 -28.02 -17.20 5.17
C ASP A 91 -27.32 -18.56 5.37
N SER A 92 -27.81 -19.62 4.73
CA SER A 92 -27.17 -20.94 4.70
C SER A 92 -25.86 -20.95 3.87
N GLU A 93 -25.80 -20.18 2.79
CA GLU A 93 -24.60 -20.04 1.96
C GLU A 93 -23.57 -19.12 2.63
N LYS A 94 -24.00 -18.10 3.38
CA LYS A 94 -23.11 -17.26 4.20
C LYS A 94 -22.36 -18.09 5.24
N ASN A 95 -23.02 -19.09 5.84
CA ASN A 95 -22.42 -20.01 6.82
C ASN A 95 -21.52 -21.07 6.18
N GLN A 96 -21.72 -21.40 4.90
CA GLN A 96 -20.91 -22.41 4.19
C GLN A 96 -19.48 -21.98 3.92
N TYR A 97 -19.22 -20.66 3.83
CA TYR A 97 -17.88 -20.07 3.67
C TYR A 97 -17.21 -19.78 5.03
N GLY A 98 -17.44 -20.63 6.00
CA GLY A 98 -16.76 -20.82 7.29
C GLY A 98 -16.19 -19.56 7.95
N THR A 99 -16.68 -19.26 9.14
CA THR A 99 -16.07 -18.24 10.01
C THR A 99 -14.87 -18.79 10.80
N GLN A 100 -14.64 -20.10 10.77
CA GLN A 100 -13.57 -20.75 11.53
C GLN A 100 -12.23 -20.57 10.81
N GLY A 101 -11.29 -19.92 11.49
CA GLY A 101 -9.90 -19.82 11.04
C GLY A 101 -9.59 -18.72 10.02
N ILE A 102 -10.44 -17.67 9.90
CA ILE A 102 -10.07 -16.53 9.08
C ILE A 102 -8.84 -15.86 9.68
N SER A 103 -7.72 -15.98 8.96
CA SER A 103 -6.50 -15.26 9.25
C SER A 103 -6.28 -14.24 8.14
N SER A 104 -6.25 -12.97 8.48
CA SER A 104 -6.12 -11.88 7.51
C SER A 104 -5.28 -10.76 8.08
N GLY A 105 -4.86 -9.82 7.23
CA GLY A 105 -4.28 -8.58 7.69
C GLY A 105 -5.36 -7.57 8.14
N TYR A 106 -4.94 -6.47 8.76
CA TYR A 106 -5.83 -5.35 9.11
C TYR A 106 -6.58 -4.78 7.90
N ALA A 107 -6.11 -5.08 6.69
CA ALA A 107 -6.75 -4.71 5.42
C ALA A 107 -8.19 -5.23 5.31
N LEU A 108 -8.53 -6.35 5.98
CA LEU A 108 -9.90 -6.84 6.06
C LEU A 108 -10.85 -5.78 6.63
N LEU A 109 -10.49 -5.17 7.76
CA LEU A 109 -11.31 -4.13 8.40
C LEU A 109 -11.46 -2.90 7.50
N LYS A 110 -10.35 -2.49 6.86
CA LYS A 110 -10.38 -1.38 5.90
C LYS A 110 -11.28 -1.68 4.70
N ASP A 111 -11.14 -2.87 4.11
CA ASP A 111 -11.98 -3.27 2.98
C ASP A 111 -13.46 -3.35 3.37
N GLN A 112 -13.78 -3.83 4.59
CA GLN A 112 -15.15 -3.90 5.10
C GLN A 112 -15.77 -2.51 5.27
N VAL A 113 -14.99 -1.53 5.72
CA VAL A 113 -15.45 -0.13 5.87
C VAL A 113 -15.64 0.54 4.51
N ASP A 114 -14.68 0.36 3.60
CA ASP A 114 -14.71 1.01 2.28
C ASP A 114 -15.77 0.40 1.35
N CYS A 115 -15.91 -0.94 1.35
CA CYS A 115 -16.90 -1.67 0.57
C CYS A 115 -17.01 -3.12 1.11
N PRO A 116 -18.11 -3.48 1.80
CA PRO A 116 -18.31 -4.82 2.34
C PRO A 116 -18.20 -5.93 1.29
N PHE A 117 -18.65 -5.71 0.07
CA PHE A 117 -18.47 -6.66 -1.04
C PHE A 117 -16.99 -6.90 -1.36
N ARG A 118 -16.17 -5.83 -1.32
CA ARG A 118 -14.72 -5.98 -1.54
C ARG A 118 -14.06 -6.82 -0.44
N ALA A 119 -14.49 -6.63 0.81
CA ALA A 119 -14.02 -7.46 1.92
C ALA A 119 -14.43 -8.92 1.73
N PHE A 120 -15.67 -9.19 1.38
CA PHE A 120 -16.16 -10.52 1.08
C PHE A 120 -15.37 -11.18 -0.05
N ALA A 121 -15.22 -10.50 -1.19
CA ALA A 121 -14.51 -11.03 -2.36
C ALA A 121 -13.05 -11.34 -2.05
N ARG A 122 -12.35 -10.43 -1.35
CA ARG A 122 -10.91 -10.59 -1.07
C ARG A 122 -10.60 -11.58 0.04
N HIS A 123 -11.36 -11.53 1.14
CA HIS A 123 -11.02 -12.23 2.37
C HIS A 123 -11.82 -13.50 2.62
N ARG A 124 -12.95 -13.70 1.92
CA ARG A 124 -13.69 -14.97 1.94
C ARG A 124 -13.53 -15.77 0.66
N LEU A 125 -13.65 -15.12 -0.51
CA LEU A 125 -13.49 -15.79 -1.80
C LEU A 125 -12.05 -15.84 -2.30
N ASN A 126 -11.11 -15.21 -1.57
CA ASN A 126 -9.70 -15.09 -1.94
C ASN A 126 -9.49 -14.53 -3.37
N SER A 127 -10.40 -13.69 -3.83
CA SER A 127 -10.35 -13.07 -5.14
C SER A 127 -9.39 -11.90 -5.11
N GLN A 128 -8.24 -12.06 -5.73
CA GLN A 128 -7.22 -11.01 -5.82
C GLN A 128 -7.09 -10.50 -7.25
N ARG A 129 -6.89 -9.19 -7.37
CA ARG A 129 -6.58 -8.61 -8.67
C ARG A 129 -5.21 -9.08 -9.11
N THR A 130 -5.11 -9.58 -10.35
CA THR A 130 -3.80 -9.93 -10.91
C THR A 130 -2.90 -8.70 -10.92
N PRO A 131 -1.70 -8.76 -10.30
CA PRO A 131 -0.80 -7.62 -10.31
C PRO A 131 -0.36 -7.31 -11.74
N VAL A 132 -0.44 -6.03 -12.11
CA VAL A 132 0.14 -5.56 -13.36
C VAL A 132 1.66 -5.54 -13.20
N ALA A 133 2.37 -6.24 -14.08
CA ALA A 133 3.84 -6.23 -14.06
C ALA A 133 4.33 -4.82 -14.40
N GLU A 134 4.82 -4.09 -13.41
CA GLU A 134 5.53 -2.83 -13.61
C GLU A 134 7.02 -3.10 -13.78
N ILE A 135 7.69 -2.26 -14.61
CA ILE A 135 9.08 -2.49 -15.02
C ILE A 135 10.07 -1.93 -14.01
N ASP A 136 9.62 -0.95 -13.22
CA ASP A 136 10.45 -0.13 -12.32
C ASP A 136 9.77 0.01 -10.96
N PHE A 137 10.46 0.67 -10.02
CA PHE A 137 9.92 0.99 -8.70
C PHE A 137 8.60 1.72 -8.81
N ASP A 138 7.54 1.09 -8.33
CA ASP A 138 6.26 1.73 -8.13
C ASP A 138 6.23 2.56 -6.83
N ASN A 139 5.08 3.14 -6.50
CA ASN A 139 4.93 3.91 -5.28
C ASN A 139 4.99 3.03 -4.02
N LEU A 140 4.62 1.76 -4.12
CA LEU A 140 4.68 0.78 -3.03
C LEU A 140 6.13 0.37 -2.76
N ASP A 141 6.89 0.09 -3.82
CA ASP A 141 8.31 -0.24 -3.72
C ASP A 141 9.11 0.90 -3.07
N ARG A 142 8.79 2.16 -3.45
CA ARG A 142 9.39 3.34 -2.80
C ARG A 142 9.02 3.48 -1.34
N GLY A 143 7.78 3.18 -0.99
CA GLY A 143 7.35 3.13 0.39
C GLY A 143 8.14 2.10 1.18
N ASN A 144 8.16 0.86 0.69
CA ASN A 144 8.87 -0.25 1.32
C ASN A 144 10.38 0.03 1.50
N LEU A 145 11.00 0.69 0.51
CA LEU A 145 12.42 1.08 0.60
C LEU A 145 12.66 2.06 1.77
N ILE A 146 11.79 3.05 1.94
CA ILE A 146 11.91 4.05 3.02
C ILE A 146 11.67 3.41 4.39
N HIS A 147 10.63 2.58 4.53
CA HIS A 147 10.36 1.85 5.77
C HIS A 147 11.55 1.00 6.16
N LYS A 148 12.11 0.22 5.20
CA LYS A 148 13.29 -0.62 5.47
C LYS A 148 14.55 0.18 5.81
N ALA A 149 14.75 1.33 5.16
CA ALA A 149 15.89 2.21 5.49
C ALA A 149 15.76 2.83 6.88
N LEU A 150 14.54 3.23 7.29
CA LEU A 150 14.26 3.76 8.64
C LEU A 150 14.39 2.67 9.72
N GLU A 151 13.92 1.46 9.45
CA GLU A 151 14.11 0.30 10.32
C GLU A 151 15.61 0.10 10.61
N LEU A 152 16.42 -0.05 9.54
CA LEU A 152 17.88 -0.24 9.67
C LEU A 152 18.58 0.93 10.39
N PHE A 153 18.10 2.14 10.16
CA PHE A 153 18.64 3.34 10.81
C PHE A 153 18.35 3.32 12.32
N TRP A 154 17.10 3.02 12.71
CA TRP A 154 16.70 3.03 14.12
C TRP A 154 17.23 1.82 14.88
N ASP A 155 17.44 0.70 14.23
CA ASP A 155 18.13 -0.46 14.85
C ASP A 155 19.55 -0.12 15.29
N LYS A 156 20.23 0.75 14.56
CA LYS A 156 21.59 1.22 14.88
C LYS A 156 21.58 2.39 15.87
N THR A 157 20.56 3.25 15.82
CA THR A 157 20.57 4.54 16.55
C THR A 157 19.81 4.47 17.85
N ARG A 158 18.68 3.76 17.92
CA ARG A 158 17.90 3.38 19.10
C ARG A 158 17.20 4.51 19.85
N ASN A 159 17.73 5.71 19.96
CA ASN A 159 17.13 6.77 20.75
C ASN A 159 17.51 8.17 20.25
N ARG A 160 16.79 9.18 20.77
CA ARG A 160 17.02 10.58 20.45
C ARG A 160 18.44 11.05 20.80
N LYS A 161 18.97 10.66 21.96
CA LYS A 161 20.30 11.08 22.42
C LYS A 161 21.38 10.64 21.42
N ASN A 162 21.35 9.39 20.99
CA ASN A 162 22.28 8.86 20.00
C ASN A 162 22.13 9.60 18.66
N LEU A 163 20.90 9.90 18.22
CA LEU A 163 20.66 10.70 17.01
C LEU A 163 21.26 12.11 17.14
N SER A 164 21.08 12.76 18.28
CA SER A 164 21.59 14.12 18.53
C SER A 164 23.13 14.19 18.56
N ASN A 165 23.77 13.11 18.96
CA ASN A 165 25.24 13.01 19.02
C ASN A 165 25.90 12.79 17.65
N LEU A 166 25.14 12.47 16.60
CA LEU A 166 25.69 12.31 15.25
C LEU A 166 25.99 13.69 14.64
N SER A 167 27.23 13.91 14.25
CA SER A 167 27.54 15.07 13.42
C SER A 167 26.88 14.96 12.04
N HIS A 168 26.71 16.09 11.33
CA HIS A 168 26.02 16.12 10.04
C HIS A 168 26.58 15.10 9.03
N GLY A 169 27.89 15.04 8.86
CA GLY A 169 28.51 14.10 7.92
C GLY A 169 28.38 12.64 8.32
N ILE A 170 28.42 12.33 9.64
CA ILE A 170 28.21 10.96 10.13
C ILE A 170 26.76 10.54 9.94
N LEU A 171 25.81 11.46 10.18
CA LEU A 171 24.40 11.23 9.99
C LEU A 171 24.08 10.92 8.52
N GLU A 172 24.54 11.77 7.60
CA GLU A 172 24.32 11.61 6.16
C GLU A 172 24.89 10.27 5.66
N LYS A 173 26.14 9.95 6.03
CA LYS A 173 26.76 8.68 5.67
C LYS A 173 25.97 7.47 6.21
N ARG A 174 25.50 7.53 7.47
CA ARG A 174 24.71 6.45 8.06
C ARG A 174 23.38 6.26 7.35
N ILE A 175 22.70 7.35 6.97
CA ILE A 175 21.46 7.28 6.20
C ILE A 175 21.75 6.63 4.83
N GLU A 176 22.81 7.07 4.14
CA GLU A 176 23.18 6.52 2.84
C GLU A 176 23.45 5.01 2.92
N GLU A 177 24.21 4.56 3.91
CA GLU A 177 24.47 3.14 4.15
C GLU A 177 23.17 2.35 4.36
N CYS A 178 22.25 2.88 5.16
CA CYS A 178 20.95 2.23 5.42
C CYS A 178 20.06 2.19 4.15
N VAL A 179 20.05 3.26 3.35
CA VAL A 179 19.29 3.30 2.09
C VAL A 179 19.88 2.33 1.07
N GLN A 180 21.20 2.24 0.96
CA GLN A 180 21.87 1.28 0.06
C GLN A 180 21.61 -0.17 0.48
N GLU A 181 21.63 -0.46 1.78
CA GLU A 181 21.32 -1.79 2.33
C GLU A 181 19.83 -2.15 2.10
N ALA A 182 18.91 -1.22 2.38
CA ALA A 182 17.49 -1.40 2.12
C ALA A 182 17.22 -1.66 0.63
N LEU A 183 17.89 -0.92 -0.26
CA LEU A 183 17.76 -1.13 -1.70
C LEU A 183 18.17 -2.55 -2.12
N LYS A 184 19.26 -3.09 -1.54
CA LYS A 184 19.68 -4.48 -1.81
C LYS A 184 18.67 -5.50 -1.33
N LEU A 185 18.04 -5.25 -0.18
CA LEU A 185 17.06 -6.17 0.42
C LEU A 185 15.70 -6.13 -0.32
N CYS A 186 15.28 -4.96 -0.78
CA CYS A 186 13.99 -4.78 -1.45
C CYS A 186 14.05 -5.06 -2.96
N SER A 187 15.21 -4.94 -3.60
CA SER A 187 15.35 -5.02 -5.06
C SER A 187 15.59 -6.42 -5.59
N GLN A 188 14.65 -7.35 -5.40
CA GLN A 188 14.70 -8.63 -6.11
C GLN A 188 14.47 -8.51 -7.63
N ARG A 189 14.02 -7.35 -8.13
CA ARG A 189 13.57 -7.12 -9.52
C ARG A 189 14.45 -6.20 -10.35
N THR A 190 15.42 -5.50 -9.75
CA THR A 190 16.18 -4.43 -10.44
C THR A 190 17.65 -4.80 -10.70
N THR A 191 17.88 -5.91 -11.38
CA THR A 191 19.20 -6.21 -11.94
C THR A 191 19.46 -5.32 -13.16
N GLY A 192 20.29 -4.28 -13.04
CA GLY A 192 20.89 -3.60 -14.18
C GLY A 192 20.72 -2.09 -14.33
N GLN A 193 20.08 -1.36 -13.41
CA GLN A 193 19.84 0.09 -13.56
C GLN A 193 20.66 0.94 -12.58
N THR A 194 21.97 0.93 -12.72
CA THR A 194 22.92 1.61 -11.80
C THR A 194 22.67 3.12 -11.66
N GLN A 195 22.24 3.82 -12.71
CA GLN A 195 22.01 5.27 -12.66
C GLN A 195 20.66 5.63 -12.02
N PHE A 196 19.63 4.82 -12.26
CA PHE A 196 18.33 5.01 -11.62
C PHE A 196 18.42 4.75 -10.11
N ASN A 197 19.11 3.68 -9.72
CA ASN A 197 19.35 3.37 -8.31
C ASN A 197 20.07 4.50 -7.57
N LYS A 198 21.04 5.17 -8.22
CA LYS A 198 21.71 6.35 -7.63
C LYS A 198 20.73 7.49 -7.37
N LEU A 199 19.84 7.79 -8.29
CA LEU A 199 18.85 8.85 -8.13
C LEU A 199 17.87 8.55 -6.99
N GLU A 200 17.40 7.29 -6.89
CA GLU A 200 16.54 6.86 -5.80
C GLU A 200 17.26 6.91 -4.44
N ILE A 201 18.54 6.52 -4.38
CA ILE A 201 19.36 6.65 -3.17
C ILE A 201 19.45 8.12 -2.75
N GLU A 202 19.87 9.02 -3.65
CA GLU A 202 20.00 10.46 -3.35
C GLU A 202 18.67 11.06 -2.87
N ARG A 203 17.56 10.70 -3.52
CA ARG A 203 16.22 11.15 -3.14
C ARG A 203 15.84 10.70 -1.73
N ASN A 204 16.03 9.42 -1.43
CA ASN A 204 15.63 8.84 -0.15
C ASN A 204 16.57 9.31 0.99
N VAL A 205 17.86 9.49 0.73
CA VAL A 205 18.80 10.10 1.69
C VAL A 205 18.32 11.49 2.10
N ARG A 206 17.99 12.35 1.13
CA ARG A 206 17.49 13.72 1.42
C ARG A 206 16.18 13.68 2.21
N LEU A 207 15.26 12.79 1.86
CA LEU A 207 13.95 12.67 2.51
C LEU A 207 14.10 12.25 3.97
N ILE A 208 14.89 11.21 4.24
CA ILE A 208 15.14 10.71 5.59
C ILE A 208 15.94 11.73 6.41
N HIS A 209 16.95 12.37 5.80
CA HIS A 209 17.74 13.39 6.46
C HIS A 209 16.86 14.58 6.91
N ASP A 210 15.99 15.08 6.02
CA ASP A 210 15.05 16.17 6.32
C ASP A 210 14.10 15.79 7.47
N TRP A 211 13.57 14.57 7.46
CA TRP A 211 12.77 14.01 8.54
C TRP A 211 13.51 13.97 9.89
N LEU A 212 14.70 13.40 9.90
CA LEU A 212 15.47 13.22 11.13
C LEU A 212 15.89 14.56 11.76
N LEU A 213 16.24 15.56 10.96
CA LEU A 213 16.65 16.87 11.48
C LEU A 213 15.46 17.71 11.93
N ASN A 214 14.40 17.80 11.13
CA ASN A 214 13.32 18.76 11.38
C ASN A 214 12.23 18.21 12.32
N ILE A 215 12.14 16.88 12.45
CA ILE A 215 11.14 16.23 13.30
C ILE A 215 11.80 15.48 14.45
N GLU A 216 12.61 14.45 14.18
CA GLU A 216 13.06 13.52 15.21
C GLU A 216 13.98 14.16 16.25
N ARG A 217 14.90 15.04 15.85
CA ARG A 217 15.77 15.77 16.78
C ARG A 217 15.01 16.73 17.69
N GLU A 218 13.88 17.24 17.24
CA GLU A 218 13.05 18.22 17.91
C GLU A 218 11.98 17.60 18.83
N ARG A 219 11.84 16.27 18.82
CA ARG A 219 10.93 15.55 19.69
C ARG A 219 11.47 15.47 21.13
N PRO A 220 10.61 15.25 22.15
CA PRO A 220 11.04 14.85 23.49
C PRO A 220 11.91 13.59 23.46
N ASP A 221 12.58 13.29 24.56
CA ASP A 221 13.35 12.05 24.65
C ASP A 221 12.47 10.83 24.43
N PHE A 222 12.99 9.88 23.66
CA PHE A 222 12.37 8.60 23.36
C PHE A 222 13.43 7.52 23.21
N GLN A 223 12.99 6.28 23.41
CA GLN A 223 13.74 5.08 23.07
C GLN A 223 12.91 4.23 22.11
N VAL A 224 13.50 3.84 21.00
CA VAL A 224 12.88 2.91 20.06
C VAL A 224 12.93 1.51 20.66
N LEU A 225 11.76 0.96 20.98
CA LEU A 225 11.62 -0.40 21.49
C LEU A 225 11.59 -1.41 20.37
N HIS A 226 10.72 -1.18 19.39
CA HIS A 226 10.49 -2.08 18.28
C HIS A 226 10.42 -1.33 16.96
N ASN A 227 10.95 -1.95 15.90
CA ASN A 227 10.80 -1.56 14.51
C ASN A 227 10.19 -2.73 13.74
N GLU A 228 9.25 -2.45 12.81
CA GLU A 228 8.61 -3.45 11.95
C GLU A 228 8.09 -4.67 12.75
N GLU A 229 7.40 -4.39 13.88
CA GLU A 229 6.89 -5.45 14.76
C GLU A 229 5.64 -6.11 14.18
N ASP A 230 5.71 -7.43 13.98
CA ASP A 230 4.56 -8.23 13.58
C ASP A 230 3.73 -8.62 14.81
N VAL A 231 2.46 -8.22 14.83
CA VAL A 231 1.52 -8.49 15.93
C VAL A 231 0.29 -9.21 15.41
N SER A 232 -0.18 -10.18 16.18
CA SER A 232 -1.45 -10.86 15.93
C SER A 232 -2.47 -10.49 17.00
N ILE A 233 -3.61 -9.97 16.57
CA ILE A 233 -4.72 -9.57 17.45
C ILE A 233 -5.95 -10.42 17.09
N ASN A 234 -6.60 -10.98 18.11
CA ASN A 234 -7.89 -11.64 17.94
C ASN A 234 -9.01 -10.62 18.15
N LEU A 235 -9.81 -10.38 17.11
CA LEU A 235 -10.95 -9.48 17.15
C LEU A 235 -12.22 -10.27 16.76
N CYS A 236 -13.14 -10.44 17.71
CA CYS A 236 -14.38 -11.21 17.49
C CYS A 236 -14.17 -12.62 16.89
N GLY A 237 -13.04 -13.28 17.18
CA GLY A 237 -12.69 -14.60 16.64
C GLY A 237 -11.91 -14.56 15.31
N ILE A 238 -11.71 -13.39 14.71
CA ILE A 238 -10.84 -13.21 13.54
C ILE A 238 -9.41 -12.96 14.02
N LYS A 239 -8.46 -13.77 13.53
CA LYS A 239 -7.04 -13.52 13.75
C LYS A 239 -6.52 -12.49 12.74
N LEU A 240 -6.24 -11.28 13.20
CA LEU A 240 -5.72 -10.19 12.39
C LEU A 240 -4.21 -10.03 12.60
N SER A 241 -3.45 -10.06 11.52
CA SER A 241 -2.02 -9.75 11.52
C SER A 241 -1.82 -8.32 11.08
N LEU A 242 -0.98 -7.60 11.80
CA LEU A 242 -0.58 -6.23 11.47
C LEU A 242 0.90 -6.05 11.80
N ARG A 243 1.52 -5.14 11.08
CA ARG A 243 2.90 -4.73 11.33
C ARG A 243 2.90 -3.26 11.70
N ILE A 244 3.59 -2.93 12.78
CA ILE A 244 3.78 -1.56 13.24
C ILE A 244 5.18 -1.13 12.88
N ASP A 245 5.29 -0.01 12.18
CA ASP A 245 6.58 0.46 11.65
C ASP A 245 7.55 0.80 12.78
N ARG A 246 7.03 1.43 13.86
CA ARG A 246 7.87 1.79 15.01
C ARG A 246 7.07 2.01 16.29
N ILE A 247 7.62 1.54 17.39
CA ILE A 247 7.11 1.76 18.74
C ILE A 247 8.20 2.44 19.57
N ASP A 248 7.91 3.64 20.05
CA ASP A 248 8.78 4.41 20.94
C ASP A 248 8.28 4.34 22.37
N GLU A 249 9.18 4.13 23.32
CA GLU A 249 8.95 4.42 24.72
C GLU A 249 9.28 5.89 25.02
N ILE A 250 8.32 6.60 25.57
CA ILE A 250 8.51 7.95 26.08
C ILE A 250 8.76 7.85 27.57
N PRO A 251 9.97 8.18 28.07
CA PRO A 251 10.35 7.95 29.45
C PRO A 251 9.34 8.49 30.45
N GLY A 252 8.85 7.61 31.35
CA GLY A 252 7.88 7.93 32.38
C GLY A 252 6.47 8.25 31.90
N LYS A 253 6.16 8.06 30.60
CA LYS A 253 4.86 8.41 30.01
C LYS A 253 4.17 7.21 29.37
N GLY A 254 4.89 6.36 28.65
CA GLY A 254 4.33 5.18 27.97
C GLY A 254 4.74 5.08 26.50
N LEU A 255 3.96 4.33 25.73
CA LEU A 255 4.29 4.00 24.35
C LEU A 255 3.67 4.97 23.35
N LEU A 256 4.43 5.33 22.32
CA LEU A 256 3.97 6.05 21.14
C LEU A 256 4.10 5.14 19.91
N LEU A 257 3.00 4.93 19.22
CA LEU A 257 2.97 4.15 17.98
C LEU A 257 3.16 5.09 16.79
N ILE A 258 4.06 4.73 15.89
CA ILE A 258 4.38 5.54 14.70
C ILE A 258 4.23 4.68 13.46
N ASP A 259 3.55 5.24 12.45
CA ASP A 259 3.40 4.66 11.13
C ASP A 259 3.90 5.68 10.09
N TYR A 260 4.86 5.28 9.27
CA TYR A 260 5.48 6.16 8.29
C TYR A 260 4.66 6.22 7.00
N LYS A 261 4.49 7.43 6.46
CA LYS A 261 3.78 7.66 5.21
C LYS A 261 4.61 8.51 4.25
N THR A 262 4.74 8.03 3.02
CA THR A 262 5.54 8.67 1.96
C THR A 262 4.69 9.11 0.76
N GLY A 263 3.42 8.72 0.75
CA GLY A 263 2.48 8.96 -0.34
C GLY A 263 1.48 10.06 -0.05
N ARG A 264 0.19 9.76 -0.25
CA ARG A 264 -0.90 10.70 0.07
C ARG A 264 -0.85 11.13 1.51
N GLU A 265 -1.31 12.35 1.77
CA GLU A 265 -1.43 12.90 3.11
C GLU A 265 -2.24 11.94 3.99
N ALA A 266 -1.60 11.41 5.04
CA ALA A 266 -2.26 10.63 6.06
C ALA A 266 -3.05 11.57 6.96
N LYS A 267 -4.31 11.25 7.19
CA LYS A 267 -5.23 12.09 7.95
C LYS A 267 -5.58 11.40 9.27
N PRO A 268 -5.12 11.91 10.42
CA PRO A 268 -5.55 11.39 11.72
C PRO A 268 -7.07 11.33 11.89
N ALA A 269 -7.83 12.21 11.23
CA ALA A 269 -9.29 12.19 11.22
C ALA A 269 -9.90 10.83 10.80
N GLU A 270 -9.19 10.03 10.01
CA GLU A 270 -9.64 8.70 9.60
C GLU A 270 -9.71 7.68 10.76
N TRP A 271 -9.06 7.96 11.89
CA TRP A 271 -9.13 7.16 13.12
C TRP A 271 -10.40 7.41 13.93
N PHE A 272 -11.07 8.55 13.69
CA PHE A 272 -12.18 9.06 14.49
C PHE A 272 -13.52 9.03 13.75
N ALA A 273 -13.52 8.57 12.50
CA ALA A 273 -14.74 8.40 11.73
C ALA A 273 -15.66 7.35 12.38
N GLU A 274 -16.97 7.48 12.16
CA GLU A 274 -17.98 6.50 12.62
C GLU A 274 -17.63 5.07 12.21
N LYS A 275 -17.06 4.87 11.01
CA LYS A 275 -16.36 3.67 10.60
C LYS A 275 -14.88 4.03 10.38
N ILE A 276 -14.00 3.42 11.16
CA ILE A 276 -12.56 3.72 11.16
C ILE A 276 -11.96 3.31 9.82
N ARG A 277 -11.53 4.29 8.99
CA ARG A 277 -10.97 4.04 7.66
C ARG A 277 -9.50 3.64 7.66
N ALA A 278 -8.76 4.02 8.70
CA ALA A 278 -7.35 3.66 8.88
C ALA A 278 -7.17 2.82 10.18
N PRO A 279 -7.57 1.54 10.18
CA PRO A 279 -7.69 0.76 11.40
C PRO A 279 -6.38 0.27 12.02
N GLN A 280 -5.24 0.36 11.33
CA GLN A 280 -3.97 -0.24 11.73
C GLN A 280 -3.52 0.19 13.15
N LEU A 281 -3.29 1.47 13.37
CA LEU A 281 -2.85 2.00 14.66
C LEU A 281 -3.94 1.90 15.75
N PRO A 282 -5.22 2.27 15.49
CA PRO A 282 -6.31 2.04 16.43
C PRO A 282 -6.46 0.58 16.86
N LEU A 283 -6.30 -0.38 15.95
CA LEU A 283 -6.39 -1.80 16.27
C LEU A 283 -5.29 -2.22 17.24
N TYR A 284 -4.04 -1.82 17.00
CA TYR A 284 -2.95 -2.11 17.93
C TYR A 284 -3.20 -1.47 19.30
N ALA A 285 -3.69 -0.23 19.34
CA ALA A 285 -3.99 0.49 20.57
C ALA A 285 -5.05 -0.23 21.45
N THR A 286 -5.91 -1.07 20.86
CA THR A 286 -6.86 -1.87 21.65
C THR A 286 -6.23 -3.05 22.34
N ALA A 287 -5.11 -3.56 21.85
CA ALA A 287 -4.38 -4.67 22.46
C ALA A 287 -3.35 -4.18 23.48
N GLN A 288 -2.64 -3.12 23.16
CA GLN A 288 -1.63 -2.50 24.02
C GLN A 288 -1.84 -0.98 24.05
N PRO A 289 -2.53 -0.46 25.09
CA PRO A 289 -2.85 0.95 25.18
C PRO A 289 -1.62 1.86 25.14
N PRO A 290 -1.43 2.69 24.10
CA PRO A 290 -0.34 3.65 24.03
C PRO A 290 -0.76 4.99 24.65
N VAL A 291 0.18 5.92 24.78
CA VAL A 291 -0.09 7.33 25.13
C VAL A 291 -0.33 8.19 23.90
N GLY A 292 -0.11 7.65 22.71
CA GLY A 292 -0.36 8.36 21.46
C GLY A 292 -0.18 7.49 20.23
N LEU A 293 -0.80 7.95 19.14
CA LEU A 293 -0.67 7.42 17.78
C LEU A 293 -0.17 8.55 16.88
N ALA A 294 0.76 8.26 15.98
CA ALA A 294 1.29 9.28 15.08
C ALA A 294 1.56 8.75 13.67
N TYR A 295 1.30 9.58 12.70
CA TYR A 295 1.84 9.45 11.35
C TYR A 295 3.12 10.24 11.20
N GLY A 296 4.19 9.58 10.80
CA GLY A 296 5.41 10.22 10.32
C GLY A 296 5.30 10.44 8.81
N HIS A 297 4.90 11.64 8.37
CA HIS A 297 4.73 11.94 6.95
C HIS A 297 6.03 12.48 6.37
N LEU A 298 6.74 11.64 5.61
CA LEU A 298 8.01 11.99 4.97
C LEU A 298 7.74 12.66 3.62
N THR A 299 7.80 13.99 3.62
CA THR A 299 7.66 14.81 2.41
C THR A 299 8.85 15.76 2.34
N LEU A 300 9.52 15.81 1.19
CA LEU A 300 10.71 16.64 1.00
C LEU A 300 10.38 18.12 1.22
N GLY A 301 11.15 18.79 2.08
CA GLY A 301 10.99 20.20 2.44
C GLY A 301 9.80 20.50 3.37
N LYS A 302 8.92 19.52 3.62
CA LYS A 302 7.75 19.72 4.50
C LYS A 302 7.42 18.42 5.26
N PRO A 303 8.35 17.86 6.05
CA PRO A 303 8.03 16.70 6.88
C PRO A 303 7.00 17.10 7.94
N GLU A 304 6.05 16.20 8.24
CA GLU A 304 5.01 16.47 9.23
C GLU A 304 4.85 15.28 10.18
N PHE A 305 4.68 15.59 11.47
CA PHE A 305 4.38 14.62 12.50
C PHE A 305 2.98 14.92 13.04
N LYS A 306 1.99 14.12 12.64
CA LYS A 306 0.58 14.34 12.91
C LYS A 306 -0.01 13.15 13.65
N GLY A 307 -0.88 13.39 14.62
CA GLY A 307 -1.48 12.29 15.34
C GLY A 307 -2.39 12.73 16.46
N THR A 308 -2.57 11.88 17.45
CA THR A 308 -3.27 12.19 18.68
C THR A 308 -2.55 11.55 19.85
N ALA A 309 -2.51 12.23 20.97
CA ALA A 309 -1.88 11.76 22.20
C ALA A 309 -2.58 12.31 23.43
N ASP A 310 -2.51 11.54 24.52
CA ASP A 310 -3.05 11.92 25.84
C ASP A 310 -2.31 13.10 26.48
N LEU A 311 -1.10 13.39 25.97
CA LEU A 311 -0.21 14.41 26.49
C LEU A 311 0.60 15.08 25.37
N PRO A 312 1.13 16.30 25.60
CA PRO A 312 1.97 16.97 24.62
C PRO A 312 3.24 16.19 24.31
N LEU A 313 3.50 15.90 23.01
CA LEU A 313 4.66 15.18 22.52
C LEU A 313 5.50 16.02 21.53
N GLY A 314 5.82 17.25 21.92
CA GLY A 314 6.72 18.14 21.15
C GLY A 314 6.18 18.48 19.77
N LYS A 315 6.87 18.05 18.72
CA LYS A 315 6.51 18.34 17.31
C LYS A 315 5.23 17.66 16.82
N LEU A 316 4.60 16.80 17.63
CA LEU A 316 3.35 16.18 17.24
C LEU A 316 2.24 17.22 17.09
N LYS A 317 1.72 17.36 15.88
CA LYS A 317 0.50 18.11 15.60
C LYS A 317 -0.67 17.29 16.12
N ASN A 318 -1.10 17.58 17.35
CA ASN A 318 -2.13 16.83 18.03
C ASN A 318 -3.50 17.11 17.41
N TYR A 319 -4.21 16.04 17.04
CA TYR A 319 -5.58 16.10 16.54
C TYR A 319 -6.56 16.06 17.69
N ASP A 320 -7.53 16.95 17.69
CA ASP A 320 -8.59 17.02 18.70
C ASP A 320 -9.70 15.99 18.37
N PHE A 321 -9.59 14.82 18.97
CA PHE A 321 -10.53 13.72 18.76
C PHE A 321 -11.91 13.97 19.36
N ALA A 322 -12.04 14.88 20.33
CA ALA A 322 -13.32 15.14 21.00
C ALA A 322 -14.39 15.65 20.02
N LYS A 323 -13.97 16.40 18.99
CA LYS A 323 -14.87 16.95 17.98
C LYS A 323 -15.60 15.87 17.16
N ASP A 324 -14.91 14.77 16.85
CA ASP A 324 -15.44 13.74 15.97
C ASP A 324 -16.05 12.55 16.70
N THR A 325 -15.57 12.28 17.93
CA THR A 325 -15.99 11.10 18.69
C THR A 325 -16.87 11.42 19.89
N GLY A 326 -16.90 12.68 20.34
CA GLY A 326 -17.53 13.07 21.58
C GLY A 326 -16.85 12.55 22.86
N CYS A 327 -15.69 11.87 22.72
CA CYS A 327 -14.92 11.38 23.85
C CYS A 327 -14.19 12.53 24.55
N SER A 328 -14.22 12.57 25.87
CA SER A 328 -13.55 13.59 26.67
C SER A 328 -12.18 13.14 27.20
N THR A 329 -11.95 11.84 27.26
CA THR A 329 -10.74 11.24 27.84
C THR A 329 -10.09 10.22 26.88
N TRP A 330 -8.79 10.01 27.07
CA TRP A 330 -8.04 8.99 26.33
C TRP A 330 -8.60 7.59 26.53
N LYS A 331 -9.05 7.26 27.74
CA LYS A 331 -9.67 5.97 28.04
C LYS A 331 -10.98 5.76 27.29
N GLU A 332 -11.80 6.79 27.17
CA GLU A 332 -13.02 6.76 26.36
C GLU A 332 -12.70 6.54 24.88
N LEU A 333 -11.66 7.21 24.38
CA LEU A 333 -11.20 7.03 23.01
C LEU A 333 -10.75 5.59 22.71
N LEU A 334 -9.98 4.98 23.61
CA LEU A 334 -9.59 3.57 23.46
C LEU A 334 -10.81 2.64 23.42
N SER A 335 -11.81 2.93 24.26
CA SER A 335 -13.08 2.19 24.27
C SER A 335 -13.89 2.41 22.96
N TYR A 336 -13.90 3.64 22.46
CA TYR A 336 -14.52 4.00 21.18
C TYR A 336 -13.90 3.19 20.04
N TRP A 337 -12.57 3.14 19.92
CA TRP A 337 -11.89 2.36 18.89
C TRP A 337 -12.22 0.87 19.02
N LYS A 338 -12.16 0.31 20.21
CA LYS A 338 -12.49 -1.10 20.47
C LYS A 338 -13.89 -1.45 20.00
N ASN A 339 -14.89 -0.65 20.41
CA ASN A 339 -16.29 -0.88 20.05
C ASN A 339 -16.51 -0.75 18.53
N ASN A 340 -15.90 0.25 17.91
CA ASN A 340 -16.04 0.49 16.48
C ASN A 340 -15.41 -0.64 15.65
N LEU A 341 -14.21 -1.08 16.00
CA LEU A 341 -13.52 -2.18 15.32
C LEU A 341 -14.24 -3.51 15.50
N ASN A 342 -14.77 -3.79 16.71
CA ASN A 342 -15.60 -4.96 16.95
C ASN A 342 -16.86 -4.95 16.06
N ARG A 343 -17.56 -3.81 15.97
CA ARG A 343 -18.74 -3.69 15.09
C ARG A 343 -18.41 -4.00 13.63
N VAL A 344 -17.30 -3.48 13.11
CA VAL A 344 -16.86 -3.75 11.73
C VAL A 344 -16.50 -5.22 11.53
N ALA A 345 -15.86 -5.85 12.51
CA ALA A 345 -15.53 -7.26 12.48
C ALA A 345 -16.79 -8.14 12.51
N ASP A 346 -17.76 -7.80 13.36
CA ASP A 346 -19.05 -8.49 13.46
C ASP A 346 -19.86 -8.35 12.16
N GLU A 347 -19.91 -7.15 11.53
CA GLU A 347 -20.53 -6.95 10.23
C GLU A 347 -19.94 -7.90 9.16
N PHE A 348 -18.62 -8.07 9.16
CA PHE A 348 -17.96 -9.02 8.26
C PHE A 348 -18.32 -10.48 8.59
N LEU A 349 -18.32 -10.86 9.86
CA LEU A 349 -18.66 -12.22 10.30
C LEU A 349 -20.10 -12.59 9.95
N GLN A 350 -21.03 -11.65 10.08
CA GLN A 350 -22.45 -11.81 9.71
C GLN A 350 -22.66 -11.88 8.19
N GLY A 351 -21.59 -11.73 7.39
CA GLY A 351 -21.67 -11.84 5.94
C GLY A 351 -22.26 -10.60 5.26
N ASN A 352 -22.16 -9.43 5.88
CA ASN A 352 -22.55 -8.19 5.21
C ASN A 352 -21.62 -7.98 3.98
N ASN A 353 -22.20 -8.05 2.79
CA ASN A 353 -21.52 -7.98 1.50
C ASN A 353 -22.14 -6.94 0.56
N GLN A 354 -22.80 -5.93 1.09
CA GLN A 354 -23.40 -4.87 0.29
C GLN A 354 -22.35 -4.11 -0.52
N VAL A 355 -22.67 -3.80 -1.76
CA VAL A 355 -21.89 -2.89 -2.58
C VAL A 355 -22.22 -1.47 -2.16
N LEU A 356 -21.24 -0.74 -1.66
CA LEU A 356 -21.37 0.69 -1.40
C LEU A 356 -21.01 1.46 -2.66
N PRO A 357 -21.76 2.51 -3.02
CA PRO A 357 -21.54 3.32 -4.21
C PRO A 357 -20.22 4.09 -4.20
#